data_a4896d201ee54fb3b646033804b76e85
#
_entry.id   a4896d201ee54fb3b646033804b76e85
#
_cell.length_a   1.000
_cell.length_b   1.000
_cell.length_c   1.000
_cell.angle_alpha   90.00
_cell.angle_beta   90.00
_cell.angle_gamma   90.00
#
_symmetry.space_group_name_H-M   'P 1'
#
loop_
_entity.id
_entity.type
_entity.pdbx_description
1 polymer ?
#
loop_
_entity_poly.entity_id
_entity_poly.type
_entity_poly.pdbx_seq_one_letter_code
_entity_poly.pdbx_strand_id
1 'polypeptide(L)' 'KGWGERTQARQELDARNSAICREHREGASVPRLSQKYYLTEKSIQRIIRQYR' A
#
# COMPACT_ATOMS: atom_id res chain seq x y z
N LYS A 1 20.25 11.26 -14.50
CA LYS A 1 19.58 10.31 -14.31
C LYS A 1 18.21 10.50 -13.73
N GLY A 2 17.38 11.16 -14.49
CA GLY A 2 16.03 11.37 -14.08
C GLY A 2 15.23 10.09 -13.92
N TRP A 3 15.61 9.07 -14.65
CA TRP A 3 14.89 7.81 -14.54
C TRP A 3 15.11 7.13 -13.18
N GLY A 4 16.21 7.45 -12.53
CA GLY A 4 16.43 6.94 -11.20
C GLY A 4 15.44 7.52 -10.20
N GLU A 5 15.07 8.76 -10.38
CA GLU A 5 14.10 9.41 -9.51
C GLU A 5 12.72 8.78 -9.67
N ARG A 6 12.35 8.47 -10.90
CA ARG A 6 11.08 7.81 -11.15
C ARG A 6 11.02 6.47 -10.45
N THR A 7 12.11 5.73 -10.53
CA THR A 7 12.17 4.42 -9.90
C THR A 7 11.98 4.52 -8.40
N GLN A 8 12.55 5.54 -7.79
CA GLN A 8 12.40 5.73 -6.36
C GLN A 8 10.95 5.99 -5.98
N ALA A 9 10.27 6.87 -6.71
CA ALA A 9 8.88 7.17 -6.42
C ALA A 9 8.03 5.91 -6.50
N ARG A 10 8.27 5.10 -7.51
CA ARG A 10 7.54 3.86 -7.69
C ARG A 10 7.82 2.88 -6.57
N GLN A 11 9.08 2.79 -6.15
CA GLN A 11 9.46 1.90 -5.07
C GLN A 11 8.78 2.29 -3.76
N GLU A 12 8.65 3.58 -3.52
CA GLU A 12 7.97 4.03 -2.30
C GLU A 12 6.51 3.61 -2.29
N LEU A 13 5.83 3.76 -3.41
CA LEU A 13 4.45 3.33 -3.52
C LEU A 13 4.34 1.82 -3.36
N ASP A 14 5.23 1.09 -4.00
CA ASP A 14 5.22 -0.37 -3.90
C ASP A 14 5.49 -0.81 -2.48
N ALA A 15 6.43 -0.18 -1.81
CA ALA A 15 6.75 -0.53 -0.44
C ALA A 15 5.55 -0.31 0.47
N ARG A 16 4.87 0.83 0.31
CA ARG A 16 3.68 1.11 1.11
C ARG A 16 2.59 0.09 0.84
N ASN A 17 2.34 -0.18 -0.43
CA ASN A 17 1.27 -1.09 -0.80
C ASN A 17 1.58 -2.51 -0.33
N SER A 18 2.83 -2.92 -0.43
CA SER A 18 3.25 -4.23 0.07
C SER A 18 3.06 -4.31 1.58
N ALA A 19 3.39 -3.24 2.29
CA ALA A 19 3.20 -3.21 3.73
C ALA A 19 1.73 -3.33 4.10
N ILE A 20 0.86 -2.66 3.36
CA ILE A 20 -0.57 -2.75 3.60
C ILE A 20 -1.05 -4.19 3.46
N CYS A 21 -0.64 -4.85 2.39
CA CYS A 21 -1.03 -6.24 2.16
C CYS A 21 -0.50 -7.16 3.25
N ARG A 22 0.75 -6.93 3.65
CA ARG A 22 1.38 -7.73 4.69
C ARG A 22 0.61 -7.59 6.01
N GLU A 23 0.32 -6.36 6.39
CA GLU A 23 -0.39 -6.13 7.64
C GLU A 23 -1.79 -6.73 7.60
N HIS A 24 -2.44 -6.66 6.45
CA HIS A 24 -3.74 -7.29 6.31
C HIS A 24 -3.66 -8.79 6.52
N ARG A 25 -2.64 -9.41 6.01
CA ARG A 25 -2.40 -10.84 6.20
C ARG A 25 -2.18 -11.17 7.67
N GLU A 26 -1.53 -10.26 8.39
CA GLU A 26 -1.22 -10.45 9.80
C GLU A 26 -2.42 -10.21 10.69
N GLY A 27 -3.52 -9.78 10.13
CA GLY A 27 -4.74 -9.61 10.89
C GLY A 27 -5.27 -8.20 10.97
N ALA A 28 -4.61 -7.23 10.34
CA ALA A 28 -5.09 -5.86 10.36
C ALA A 28 -6.35 -5.73 9.50
N SER A 29 -7.33 -5.01 10.00
CA SER A 29 -8.57 -4.82 9.28
C SER A 29 -8.44 -3.70 8.27
N VAL A 30 -9.32 -3.71 7.25
CA VAL A 30 -9.32 -2.67 6.24
C VAL A 30 -9.55 -1.29 6.85
N PRO A 31 -10.54 -1.10 7.74
CA PRO A 31 -10.72 0.21 8.36
C PRO A 31 -9.48 0.67 9.13
N ARG A 32 -8.82 -0.25 9.80
CA ARG A 32 -7.61 0.09 10.54
C ARG A 32 -6.51 0.57 9.60
N LEU A 33 -6.31 -0.13 8.51
CA LEU A 33 -5.29 0.23 7.53
C LEU A 33 -5.63 1.57 6.88
N SER A 34 -6.90 1.81 6.59
CA SER A 34 -7.30 3.07 5.99
C SER A 34 -6.94 4.25 6.89
N GLN A 35 -7.13 4.10 8.19
CA GLN A 35 -6.79 5.15 9.13
C GLN A 35 -5.27 5.30 9.27
N LYS A 36 -4.58 4.18 9.33
CA LYS A 36 -3.14 4.20 9.52
C LYS A 36 -2.43 4.89 8.35
N TYR A 37 -2.87 4.63 7.14
CA TYR A 37 -2.23 5.16 5.94
C TYR A 37 -2.96 6.35 5.34
N TYR A 38 -4.02 6.83 6.01
CA TYR A 38 -4.79 7.98 5.54
C TYR A 38 -5.36 7.74 4.15
N LEU A 39 -5.88 6.55 3.94
CA LEU A 39 -6.52 6.19 2.68
C LEU A 39 -7.96 5.76 2.94
N THR A 40 -8.77 5.72 1.88
CA THR A 40 -10.12 5.21 2.02
C THR A 40 -10.10 3.69 2.08
N GLU A 41 -11.18 3.11 2.62
CA GLU A 41 -11.28 1.66 2.67
C GLU A 41 -11.30 1.07 1.26
N LYS A 42 -11.92 1.77 0.32
CA LYS A 42 -11.91 1.33 -1.07
C LYS A 42 -10.49 1.24 -1.61
N SER A 43 -9.67 2.24 -1.30
CA SER A 43 -8.29 2.23 -1.74
C SER A 43 -7.54 1.05 -1.14
N ILE A 44 -7.76 0.79 0.15
CA ILE A 44 -7.10 -0.32 0.82
C ILE A 44 -7.50 -1.64 0.16
N GLN A 45 -8.79 -1.84 -0.07
CA GLN A 45 -9.25 -3.06 -0.71
C GLN A 45 -8.66 -3.24 -2.10
N ARG A 46 -8.58 -2.15 -2.84
CA ARG A 46 -7.99 -2.19 -4.18
C ARG A 46 -6.53 -2.59 -4.13
N ILE A 47 -5.80 -2.02 -3.20
CA ILE A 47 -4.38 -2.34 -3.03
C ILE A 47 -4.21 -3.81 -2.70
N ILE A 48 -5.01 -4.31 -1.77
CA ILE A 48 -4.93 -5.70 -1.37
C ILE A 48 -5.18 -6.62 -2.56
N ARG A 49 -6.15 -6.27 -3.40
CA ARG A 49 -6.44 -7.06 -4.58
C ARG A 49 -5.28 -7.08 -5.57
N GLN A 50 -4.66 -5.92 -5.78
CA GLN A 50 -3.60 -5.81 -6.77
C GLN A 50 -2.33 -6.52 -6.34
N TYR A 51 -2.09 -6.58 -5.05
CA TYR A 51 -0.81 -7.09 -4.54
C TYR A 51 -0.93 -8.46 -3.88
N ARG A 52 -1.97 -9.17 -4.18
CA ARG A 52 -2.15 -10.52 -3.62
C ARG A 52 -1.16 -11.52 -4.15
#